data_09be57c19b918837a53bdffc1ff12334
#
_entry.id   09be57c19b918837a53bdffc1ff12334
#
_cell.length_a   1.000
_cell.length_b   1.000
_cell.length_c   1.000
_cell.angle_alpha   90.00
_cell.angle_beta   90.00
_cell.angle_gamma   90.00
#
_symmetry.space_group_name_H-M   'P 1'
#
loop_
_entity.id
_entity.type
_entity.pdbx_description
1 polymer ?
#
loop_
_entity_poly.entity_id
_entity_poly.type
_entity_poly.pdbx_seq_one_letter_code
_entity_poly.pdbx_strand_id
1 'polypeptide(L)'
;TGIPTISMTGEYDTEIVSHADANIYVECGYEDAGSTTKGYTATVLTLYLFLLEVAKNSEGDLKLKEEEITVYEERIQKVILNLPKLLPICEKWAEKEAKKLRTCTDLIILTESNQKSLLLEEVLKISETSRFPVRGYEACEFIHGMYNAVTEQTEFLYLFSQSGSDSKEMQHLYEYYKGKNKQYAVNTQKETDDGLYAEFLQDSDFSTLEYAIPFQMLFVKASRERGMDLNIPKDPQFHHYMGSKIGQ
;
A
#
# COMPACT_ATOMS: atom_id res chain seq x y z
N THR A 1 29.93 11.21 -9.10
CA THR A 1 30.19 10.85 -7.68
C THR A 1 30.94 9.52 -7.54
N GLY A 2 31.00 8.69 -8.61
CA GLY A 2 31.63 7.37 -8.62
C GLY A 2 30.88 6.30 -7.82
N ILE A 3 29.63 6.57 -7.41
CA ILE A 3 28.73 5.59 -6.78
C ILE A 3 27.94 4.92 -7.90
N PRO A 4 27.97 3.56 -8.02
CA PRO A 4 27.16 2.85 -8.98
C PRO A 4 25.66 3.12 -8.77
N THR A 5 24.95 3.24 -9.88
CA THR A 5 23.52 3.52 -9.88
C THR A 5 22.76 2.40 -10.58
N ILE A 6 21.58 2.06 -10.04
CA ILE A 6 20.67 1.06 -10.62
C ILE A 6 19.33 1.73 -10.82
N SER A 7 18.79 1.68 -12.04
CA SER A 7 17.42 2.07 -12.29
C SER A 7 16.47 0.88 -12.14
N MET A 8 15.24 1.16 -11.73
CA MET A 8 14.16 0.19 -11.77
C MET A 8 12.97 0.81 -12.49
N THR A 9 12.50 0.20 -13.56
CA THR A 9 11.43 0.73 -14.42
C THR A 9 10.61 -0.37 -15.07
N GLY A 10 9.37 -0.07 -15.44
CA GLY A 10 8.50 -0.96 -16.23
C GLY A 10 8.71 -0.84 -17.74
N GLU A 11 9.48 0.17 -18.20
CA GLU A 11 9.67 0.49 -19.61
C GLU A 11 11.14 0.39 -19.99
N TYR A 12 11.45 -0.18 -21.18
CA TYR A 12 12.83 -0.47 -21.60
C TYR A 12 13.59 0.76 -22.10
N ASP A 13 12.98 1.59 -22.91
CA ASP A 13 13.66 2.67 -23.64
C ASP A 13 13.37 4.06 -23.01
N THR A 14 13.45 4.14 -21.68
CA THR A 14 13.23 5.40 -20.95
C THR A 14 14.54 6.14 -20.67
N GLU A 15 14.45 7.44 -20.44
CA GLU A 15 15.62 8.28 -20.16
C GLU A 15 16.38 7.79 -18.91
N ILE A 16 15.67 7.32 -17.87
CA ILE A 16 16.30 6.80 -16.66
C ILE A 16 17.22 5.61 -16.92
N VAL A 17 16.87 4.76 -17.91
CA VAL A 17 17.67 3.60 -18.32
C VAL A 17 19.04 4.03 -18.87
N SER A 18 19.08 5.13 -19.62
CA SER A 18 20.31 5.66 -20.20
C SER A 18 21.24 6.34 -19.20
N HIS A 19 20.75 6.68 -18.02
CA HIS A 19 21.49 7.39 -16.97
C HIS A 19 21.95 6.50 -15.81
N ALA A 20 21.61 5.22 -15.81
CA ALA A 20 22.00 4.27 -14.78
C ALA A 20 23.12 3.33 -15.27
N ASP A 21 23.96 2.87 -14.34
CA ASP A 21 25.04 1.90 -14.64
C ASP A 21 24.48 0.49 -14.88
N ALA A 22 23.33 0.17 -14.27
CA ALA A 22 22.58 -1.08 -14.46
C ALA A 22 21.07 -0.85 -14.39
N ASN A 23 20.29 -1.76 -14.98
CA ASN A 23 18.85 -1.60 -15.07
C ASN A 23 18.13 -2.88 -14.63
N ILE A 24 17.07 -2.72 -13.83
CA ILE A 24 16.14 -3.77 -13.44
C ILE A 24 14.79 -3.43 -14.04
N TYR A 25 14.17 -4.39 -14.71
CA TYR A 25 12.86 -4.21 -15.33
C TYR A 25 11.76 -4.91 -14.52
N VAL A 26 10.70 -4.15 -14.23
CA VAL A 26 9.50 -4.69 -13.58
C VAL A 26 8.61 -5.28 -14.65
N GLU A 27 8.68 -6.58 -14.85
CA GLU A 27 8.04 -7.31 -15.97
C GLU A 27 6.53 -7.52 -15.74
N CYS A 28 5.81 -6.50 -15.28
CA CYS A 28 4.37 -6.60 -15.04
C CYS A 28 3.50 -6.30 -16.27
N GLY A 29 4.12 -5.89 -17.38
CA GLY A 29 3.43 -5.42 -18.58
C GLY A 29 2.70 -4.09 -18.36
N TYR A 30 2.15 -3.55 -19.45
CA TYR A 30 1.45 -2.27 -19.44
C TYR A 30 0.21 -2.30 -18.53
N GLU A 31 -0.01 -1.22 -17.80
CA GLU A 31 -1.20 -0.97 -16.99
C GLU A 31 -1.83 0.35 -17.43
N ASP A 32 -2.98 0.23 -18.12
CA ASP A 32 -3.76 1.40 -18.57
C ASP A 32 -4.61 1.93 -17.42
N ALA A 33 -3.95 2.59 -16.47
CA ALA A 33 -4.60 3.18 -15.31
C ALA A 33 -3.86 4.45 -14.88
N GLY A 34 -4.60 5.52 -14.63
CA GLY A 34 -4.05 6.78 -14.13
C GLY A 34 -3.42 6.66 -12.73
N SER A 35 -3.93 5.71 -11.92
CA SER A 35 -3.36 5.35 -10.62
C SER A 35 -3.07 3.85 -10.62
N THR A 36 -1.79 3.51 -10.78
CA THR A 36 -1.35 2.13 -10.95
C THR A 36 -1.50 1.32 -9.65
N THR A 37 -1.88 0.06 -9.75
CA THR A 37 -1.99 -0.89 -8.64
C THR A 37 -1.11 -2.12 -8.88
N LYS A 38 -1.23 -2.73 -10.04
CA LYS A 38 -0.39 -3.86 -10.46
C LYS A 38 1.08 -3.47 -10.49
N GLY A 39 1.39 -2.30 -11.05
CA GLY A 39 2.75 -1.76 -11.12
C GLY A 39 3.39 -1.59 -9.74
N TYR A 40 2.64 -1.08 -8.75
CA TYR A 40 3.12 -0.99 -7.37
C TYR A 40 3.47 -2.37 -6.79
N THR A 41 2.51 -3.30 -6.82
CA THR A 41 2.70 -4.64 -6.25
C THR A 41 3.87 -5.38 -6.91
N ALA A 42 3.98 -5.29 -8.23
CA ALA A 42 5.07 -5.91 -8.98
C ALA A 42 6.43 -5.25 -8.66
N THR A 43 6.47 -3.92 -8.48
CA THR A 43 7.70 -3.21 -8.08
C THR A 43 8.16 -3.64 -6.69
N VAL A 44 7.24 -3.74 -5.72
CA VAL A 44 7.57 -4.22 -4.37
C VAL A 44 8.12 -5.65 -4.43
N LEU A 45 7.48 -6.54 -5.18
CA LEU A 45 7.98 -7.91 -5.35
C LEU A 45 9.36 -7.94 -6.02
N THR A 46 9.58 -7.13 -7.05
CA THR A 46 10.88 -7.03 -7.73
C THR A 46 11.98 -6.55 -6.78
N LEU A 47 11.66 -5.60 -5.90
CA LEU A 47 12.59 -5.13 -4.86
C LEU A 47 12.95 -6.25 -3.86
N TYR A 48 11.98 -7.05 -3.42
CA TYR A 48 12.27 -8.20 -2.55
C TYR A 48 13.21 -9.21 -3.23
N LEU A 49 12.91 -9.58 -4.48
CA LEU A 49 13.76 -10.52 -5.25
C LEU A 49 15.16 -9.95 -5.49
N PHE A 50 15.26 -8.66 -5.80
CA PHE A 50 16.54 -7.99 -5.95
C PHE A 50 17.35 -8.00 -4.64
N LEU A 51 16.72 -7.73 -3.49
CA LEU A 51 17.40 -7.77 -2.20
C LEU A 51 17.88 -9.18 -1.84
N LEU A 52 17.13 -10.22 -2.17
CA LEU A 52 17.58 -11.61 -1.99
C LEU A 52 18.79 -11.94 -2.87
N GLU A 53 18.80 -11.46 -4.12
CA GLU A 53 19.94 -11.65 -5.01
C GLU A 53 21.18 -10.88 -4.52
N VAL A 54 20.99 -9.67 -4.00
CA VAL A 54 22.08 -8.91 -3.36
C VAL A 54 22.60 -9.67 -2.14
N ALA A 55 21.73 -10.16 -1.27
CA ALA A 55 22.13 -10.89 -0.06
C ALA A 55 22.88 -12.19 -0.40
N LYS A 56 22.46 -12.90 -1.45
CA LYS A 56 23.13 -14.11 -1.96
C LYS A 56 24.56 -13.85 -2.39
N ASN A 57 24.81 -12.71 -3.05
CA ASN A 57 26.09 -12.34 -3.65
C ASN A 57 26.93 -11.38 -2.78
N SER A 58 26.45 -11.02 -1.60
CA SER A 58 27.16 -10.14 -0.65
C SER A 58 28.22 -10.90 0.14
N GLU A 59 29.03 -10.15 0.90
CA GLU A 59 29.99 -10.67 1.85
C GLU A 59 29.65 -10.20 3.28
N GLY A 60 30.23 -10.85 4.29
CA GLY A 60 30.05 -10.49 5.70
C GLY A 60 28.61 -10.71 6.18
N ASP A 61 28.14 -9.81 7.05
CA ASP A 61 26.86 -9.91 7.74
C ASP A 61 25.61 -9.77 6.83
N LEU A 62 25.79 -9.27 5.62
CA LEU A 62 24.71 -9.14 4.63
C LEU A 62 24.51 -10.43 3.82
N LYS A 63 25.45 -11.38 3.90
CA LYS A 63 25.38 -12.63 3.13
C LYS A 63 24.37 -13.60 3.73
N LEU A 64 23.41 -14.02 2.93
CA LEU A 64 22.55 -15.16 3.24
C LEU A 64 23.09 -16.43 2.59
N LYS A 65 22.89 -17.57 3.29
CA LYS A 65 23.20 -18.89 2.75
C LYS A 65 22.10 -19.33 1.79
N GLU A 66 22.41 -20.27 0.92
CA GLU A 66 21.48 -20.81 -0.06
C GLU A 66 20.20 -21.34 0.58
N GLU A 67 20.32 -22.02 1.74
CA GLU A 67 19.17 -22.53 2.48
C GLU A 67 18.26 -21.41 3.01
N GLU A 68 18.83 -20.28 3.43
CA GLU A 68 18.07 -19.12 3.91
C GLU A 68 17.37 -18.42 2.74
N ILE A 69 18.04 -18.27 1.59
CA ILE A 69 17.44 -17.75 0.35
C ILE A 69 16.24 -18.60 -0.05
N THR A 70 16.40 -19.92 -0.10
CA THR A 70 15.31 -20.85 -0.43
C THR A 70 14.09 -20.67 0.49
N VAL A 71 14.32 -20.49 1.81
CA VAL A 71 13.22 -20.22 2.76
C VAL A 71 12.49 -18.93 2.43
N TYR A 72 13.19 -17.85 2.09
CA TYR A 72 12.55 -16.59 1.70
C TYR A 72 11.77 -16.74 0.38
N GLU A 73 12.32 -17.41 -0.62
CA GLU A 73 11.64 -17.68 -1.89
C GLU A 73 10.35 -18.49 -1.68
N GLU A 74 10.38 -19.52 -0.86
CA GLU A 74 9.19 -20.30 -0.50
C GLU A 74 8.12 -19.45 0.22
N ARG A 75 8.53 -18.55 1.11
CA ARG A 75 7.62 -17.63 1.81
C ARG A 75 6.96 -16.66 0.83
N ILE A 76 7.74 -16.04 -0.07
CA ILE A 76 7.22 -15.18 -1.14
C ILE A 76 6.22 -15.95 -2.01
N GLN A 77 6.56 -17.16 -2.43
CA GLN A 77 5.69 -17.99 -3.24
C GLN A 77 4.36 -18.32 -2.51
N LYS A 78 4.40 -18.62 -1.23
CA LYS A 78 3.18 -18.84 -0.43
C LYS A 78 2.28 -17.61 -0.40
N VAL A 79 2.87 -16.42 -0.20
CA VAL A 79 2.13 -15.16 -0.25
C VAL A 79 1.49 -14.97 -1.62
N ILE A 80 2.24 -15.10 -2.71
CA ILE A 80 1.73 -14.97 -4.08
C ILE A 80 0.56 -15.94 -4.34
N LEU A 81 0.68 -17.19 -3.93
CA LEU A 81 -0.37 -18.20 -4.10
C LEU A 81 -1.62 -17.94 -3.23
N ASN A 82 -1.50 -17.11 -2.20
CA ASN A 82 -2.64 -16.71 -1.38
C ASN A 82 -3.42 -15.52 -1.98
N LEU A 83 -2.78 -14.64 -2.75
CA LEU A 83 -3.43 -13.45 -3.30
C LEU A 83 -4.76 -13.75 -4.03
N PRO A 84 -4.86 -14.76 -4.92
CA PRO A 84 -6.11 -15.07 -5.60
C PRO A 84 -7.26 -15.45 -4.65
N LYS A 85 -6.97 -16.00 -3.47
CA LYS A 85 -7.98 -16.39 -2.48
C LYS A 85 -8.53 -15.16 -1.74
N LEU A 86 -7.70 -14.13 -1.55
CA LEU A 86 -8.08 -12.88 -0.90
C LEU A 86 -8.95 -12.01 -1.79
N LEU A 87 -8.76 -12.03 -3.13
CA LEU A 87 -9.43 -11.15 -4.08
C LEU A 87 -10.96 -11.09 -3.91
N PRO A 88 -11.71 -12.19 -3.91
CA PRO A 88 -13.17 -12.15 -3.83
C PRO A 88 -13.66 -11.63 -2.47
N ILE A 89 -12.92 -11.89 -1.40
CA ILE A 89 -13.27 -11.46 -0.03
C ILE A 89 -13.04 -9.96 0.10
N CYS A 90 -11.87 -9.49 -0.36
CA CYS A 90 -11.51 -8.07 -0.37
C CYS A 90 -12.47 -7.27 -1.28
N GLU A 91 -12.84 -7.82 -2.43
CA GLU A 91 -13.76 -7.17 -3.35
C GLU A 91 -15.14 -6.93 -2.73
N LYS A 92 -15.71 -7.96 -2.11
CA LYS A 92 -17.01 -7.87 -1.43
C LYS A 92 -17.00 -6.83 -0.31
N TRP A 93 -15.94 -6.82 0.51
CA TRP A 93 -15.75 -5.82 1.56
C TRP A 93 -15.62 -4.42 0.99
N ALA A 94 -14.75 -4.26 -0.02
CA ALA A 94 -14.51 -2.97 -0.67
C ALA A 94 -15.77 -2.39 -1.32
N GLU A 95 -16.64 -3.20 -1.93
CA GLU A 95 -17.93 -2.77 -2.48
C GLU A 95 -18.89 -2.22 -1.41
N LYS A 96 -18.90 -2.84 -0.25
CA LYS A 96 -19.72 -2.40 0.89
C LYS A 96 -19.19 -1.09 1.45
N GLU A 97 -17.88 -1.01 1.73
CA GLU A 97 -17.28 0.12 2.42
C GLU A 97 -17.10 1.35 1.51
N ALA A 98 -16.87 1.16 0.21
CA ALA A 98 -16.81 2.24 -0.77
C ALA A 98 -18.07 3.11 -0.79
N LYS A 99 -19.25 2.51 -0.61
CA LYS A 99 -20.52 3.25 -0.55
C LYS A 99 -20.57 4.19 0.66
N LYS A 100 -19.98 3.79 1.79
CA LYS A 100 -19.88 4.62 2.99
C LYS A 100 -18.89 5.76 2.78
N LEU A 101 -17.74 5.49 2.10
CA LEU A 101 -16.71 6.49 1.78
C LEU A 101 -17.17 7.52 0.74
N ARG A 102 -18.30 7.34 0.07
CA ARG A 102 -18.80 8.30 -0.92
C ARG A 102 -18.89 9.73 -0.40
N THR A 103 -19.27 9.91 0.86
CA THR A 103 -19.43 11.21 1.51
C THR A 103 -18.28 11.60 2.42
N CYS A 104 -17.21 10.80 2.48
CA CYS A 104 -16.06 11.09 3.31
C CYS A 104 -15.38 12.39 2.84
N THR A 105 -15.01 13.24 3.78
CA THR A 105 -14.33 14.52 3.54
C THR A 105 -13.02 14.64 4.31
N ASP A 106 -12.77 13.76 5.26
CA ASP A 106 -11.54 13.72 6.06
C ASP A 106 -11.29 12.28 6.52
N LEU A 107 -10.23 11.66 6.04
CA LEU A 107 -9.85 10.29 6.37
C LEU A 107 -8.49 10.25 7.06
N ILE A 108 -8.41 9.49 8.13
CA ILE A 108 -7.14 9.12 8.75
C ILE A 108 -6.94 7.63 8.56
N ILE A 109 -5.79 7.26 7.96
CA ILE A 109 -5.34 5.87 7.86
C ILE A 109 -4.38 5.62 9.02
N LEU A 110 -4.63 4.58 9.80
CA LEU A 110 -3.79 4.15 10.91
C LEU A 110 -3.25 2.75 10.64
N THR A 111 -1.96 2.60 10.84
CA THR A 111 -1.27 1.30 10.71
C THR A 111 -0.38 1.04 11.91
N GLU A 112 -0.04 -0.23 12.10
CA GLU A 112 1.08 -0.58 12.97
C GLU A 112 2.41 -0.17 12.31
N SER A 113 3.44 0.08 13.13
CA SER A 113 4.73 0.64 12.72
C SER A 113 5.46 -0.16 11.63
N ASN A 114 5.26 -1.47 11.59
CA ASN A 114 5.83 -2.35 10.57
C ASN A 114 5.17 -2.22 9.18
N GLN A 115 4.10 -1.44 9.02
CA GLN A 115 3.40 -1.20 7.75
C GLN A 115 3.52 0.24 7.25
N LYS A 116 4.53 0.98 7.69
CA LYS A 116 4.75 2.38 7.33
C LYS A 116 4.89 2.61 5.82
N SER A 117 5.58 1.74 5.11
CA SER A 117 5.76 1.86 3.65
C SER A 117 4.43 1.73 2.91
N LEU A 118 3.60 0.78 3.31
CA LEU A 118 2.25 0.62 2.78
C LEU A 118 1.37 1.82 3.11
N LEU A 119 1.44 2.34 4.34
CA LEU A 119 0.71 3.54 4.75
C LEU A 119 0.95 4.73 3.82
N LEU A 120 2.20 4.98 3.45
CA LEU A 120 2.56 6.08 2.55
C LEU A 120 1.96 5.89 1.14
N GLU A 121 1.99 4.67 0.63
CA GLU A 121 1.36 4.33 -0.65
C GLU A 121 -0.15 4.53 -0.59
N GLU A 122 -0.81 4.08 0.47
CA GLU A 122 -2.27 4.16 0.57
C GLU A 122 -2.76 5.61 0.73
N VAL A 123 -2.02 6.44 1.45
CA VAL A 123 -2.29 7.90 1.50
C VAL A 123 -2.18 8.52 0.11
N LEU A 124 -1.17 8.15 -0.66
CA LEU A 124 -1.01 8.61 -2.04
C LEU A 124 -2.18 8.13 -2.91
N LYS A 125 -2.49 6.83 -2.87
CA LYS A 125 -3.53 6.22 -3.72
C LYS A 125 -4.91 6.82 -3.49
N ILE A 126 -5.34 7.03 -2.24
CA ILE A 126 -6.64 7.64 -1.99
C ILE A 126 -6.67 9.12 -2.40
N SER A 127 -5.56 9.83 -2.25
CA SER A 127 -5.43 11.21 -2.72
C SER A 127 -5.59 11.31 -4.25
N GLU A 128 -5.02 10.38 -4.99
CA GLU A 128 -5.10 10.29 -6.44
C GLU A 128 -6.49 9.86 -6.93
N THR A 129 -7.10 8.87 -6.26
CA THR A 129 -8.32 8.21 -6.74
C THR A 129 -9.59 8.89 -6.24
N SER A 130 -9.73 9.07 -4.95
CA SER A 130 -10.96 9.60 -4.32
C SER A 130 -10.92 11.12 -4.08
N ARG A 131 -9.76 11.73 -4.15
CA ARG A 131 -9.51 13.17 -4.23
C ARG A 131 -10.11 13.99 -3.08
N PHE A 132 -10.01 13.48 -1.86
CA PHE A 132 -10.34 14.19 -0.63
C PHE A 132 -9.15 14.17 0.35
N PRO A 133 -9.12 15.04 1.38
CA PRO A 133 -8.07 15.06 2.37
C PRO A 133 -7.89 13.72 3.07
N VAL A 134 -6.68 13.21 3.07
CA VAL A 134 -6.29 11.98 3.75
C VAL A 134 -4.97 12.19 4.47
N ARG A 135 -4.83 11.62 5.63
CA ARG A 135 -3.62 11.64 6.46
C ARG A 135 -3.32 10.23 6.91
N GLY A 136 -2.06 9.89 7.03
CA GLY A 136 -1.63 8.58 7.50
C GLY A 136 -0.69 8.68 8.68
N TYR A 137 -0.87 7.82 9.68
CA TYR A 137 -0.02 7.79 10.86
C TYR A 137 0.17 6.34 11.34
N GLU A 138 1.36 6.08 11.88
CA GLU A 138 1.57 4.93 12.74
C GLU A 138 0.85 5.16 14.07
N ALA A 139 0.39 4.11 14.75
CA ALA A 139 -0.41 4.23 15.96
C ALA A 139 0.25 5.10 17.05
N CYS A 140 1.53 4.86 17.32
CA CYS A 140 2.27 5.61 18.34
C CYS A 140 2.46 7.09 17.95
N GLU A 141 2.72 7.39 16.67
CA GLU A 141 2.83 8.77 16.19
C GLU A 141 1.49 9.51 16.30
N PHE A 142 0.38 8.83 15.98
CA PHE A 142 -0.94 9.41 16.12
C PHE A 142 -1.26 9.78 17.58
N ILE A 143 -0.94 8.91 18.52
CA ILE A 143 -1.15 9.13 19.96
C ILE A 143 -0.30 10.29 20.47
N HIS A 144 0.88 10.53 19.90
CA HIS A 144 1.78 11.58 20.34
C HIS A 144 1.17 13.00 20.27
N GLY A 145 0.28 13.27 19.29
CA GLY A 145 -0.35 14.59 19.21
C GLY A 145 -1.38 14.75 18.09
N MET A 146 -1.38 13.88 17.07
CA MET A 146 -2.20 14.02 15.88
C MET A 146 -3.69 13.87 16.16
N TYR A 147 -4.07 13.19 17.25
CA TYR A 147 -5.44 13.04 17.71
C TYR A 147 -6.16 14.39 18.01
N ASN A 148 -5.40 15.46 18.29
CA ASN A 148 -5.98 16.80 18.54
C ASN A 148 -6.67 17.39 17.29
N ALA A 149 -6.36 16.90 16.10
CA ALA A 149 -6.97 17.34 14.84
C ALA A 149 -8.20 16.51 14.44
N VAL A 150 -8.61 15.56 15.24
CA VAL A 150 -9.81 14.72 14.98
C VAL A 150 -11.07 15.54 15.23
N THR A 151 -12.01 15.45 14.31
CA THR A 151 -13.34 16.08 14.39
C THR A 151 -14.43 15.02 14.28
N GLU A 152 -15.68 15.41 14.42
CA GLU A 152 -16.84 14.52 14.22
C GLU A 152 -16.98 14.02 12.77
N GLN A 153 -16.39 14.75 11.78
CA GLN A 153 -16.39 14.37 10.38
C GLN A 153 -15.22 13.45 10.01
N THR A 154 -14.22 13.31 10.89
CA THR A 154 -13.07 12.44 10.64
C THR A 154 -13.52 10.99 10.60
N GLU A 155 -13.16 10.28 9.53
CA GLU A 155 -13.34 8.83 9.40
C GLU A 155 -11.99 8.12 9.55
N PHE A 156 -11.97 6.89 10.03
CA PHE A 156 -10.75 6.13 10.26
C PHE A 156 -10.70 4.85 9.44
N LEU A 157 -9.55 4.56 8.87
CA LEU A 157 -9.26 3.28 8.23
C LEU A 157 -8.04 2.65 8.92
N TYR A 158 -8.25 1.48 9.53
CA TYR A 158 -7.24 0.76 10.31
C TYR A 158 -6.69 -0.41 9.51
N LEU A 159 -5.37 -0.63 9.56
CA LEU A 159 -4.72 -1.85 9.14
C LEU A 159 -4.07 -2.54 10.36
N PHE A 160 -4.62 -3.68 10.74
CA PHE A 160 -4.06 -4.51 11.79
C PHE A 160 -3.08 -5.53 11.19
N SER A 161 -1.78 -5.31 11.34
CA SER A 161 -0.79 -6.32 10.90
C SER A 161 -0.67 -7.47 11.88
N GLN A 162 -1.13 -7.27 13.13
CA GLN A 162 -1.07 -8.23 14.25
C GLN A 162 0.35 -8.68 14.63
N SER A 163 1.38 -8.07 14.09
CA SER A 163 2.79 -8.38 14.32
C SER A 163 3.63 -7.14 14.66
N GLY A 164 3.04 -5.95 14.62
CA GLY A 164 3.71 -4.71 15.02
C GLY A 164 3.89 -4.61 16.53
N SER A 165 4.90 -3.89 16.95
CA SER A 165 5.19 -3.63 18.38
C SER A 165 4.12 -2.76 19.05
N ASP A 166 3.30 -2.05 18.26
CA ASP A 166 2.24 -1.13 18.64
C ASP A 166 0.82 -1.67 18.36
N SER A 167 0.67 -2.98 18.20
CA SER A 167 -0.63 -3.64 17.96
C SER A 167 -1.63 -3.40 19.09
N LYS A 168 -1.17 -3.26 20.32
CA LYS A 168 -2.02 -2.94 21.47
C LYS A 168 -2.57 -1.52 21.39
N GLU A 169 -1.74 -0.57 21.02
CA GLU A 169 -2.12 0.83 20.81
C GLU A 169 -3.13 0.95 19.67
N MET A 170 -2.93 0.23 18.56
CA MET A 170 -3.89 0.15 17.46
C MET A 170 -5.26 -0.35 17.93
N GLN A 171 -5.30 -1.43 18.70
CA GLN A 171 -6.55 -1.96 19.23
C GLN A 171 -7.24 -0.95 20.16
N HIS A 172 -6.50 -0.27 21.04
CA HIS A 172 -7.03 0.76 21.93
C HIS A 172 -7.60 1.96 21.14
N LEU A 173 -6.94 2.40 20.07
CA LEU A 173 -7.42 3.47 19.21
C LEU A 173 -8.73 3.08 18.52
N TYR A 174 -8.81 1.87 17.96
CA TYR A 174 -10.03 1.35 17.33
C TYR A 174 -11.21 1.32 18.31
N GLU A 175 -11.00 0.79 19.52
CA GLU A 175 -12.04 0.74 20.55
C GLU A 175 -12.42 2.15 21.06
N TYR A 176 -11.47 3.06 21.19
CA TYR A 176 -11.73 4.43 21.67
C TYR A 176 -12.63 5.23 20.72
N TYR A 177 -12.43 5.10 19.40
CA TYR A 177 -13.23 5.83 18.40
C TYR A 177 -14.50 5.08 17.99
N LYS A 178 -14.72 3.86 18.48
CA LYS A 178 -15.92 3.08 18.20
C LYS A 178 -17.19 3.82 18.66
N GLY A 179 -18.12 4.02 17.73
CA GLY A 179 -19.36 4.74 17.97
C GLY A 179 -19.23 6.27 18.06
N LYS A 180 -18.01 6.82 17.97
CA LYS A 180 -17.76 8.26 17.91
C LYS A 180 -17.55 8.71 16.47
N ASN A 181 -16.77 7.94 15.71
CA ASN A 181 -16.39 8.22 14.33
C ASN A 181 -16.71 6.99 13.46
N LYS A 182 -16.92 7.20 12.18
CA LYS A 182 -17.00 6.07 11.23
C LYS A 182 -15.64 5.40 11.13
N GLN A 183 -15.66 4.08 11.08
CA GLN A 183 -14.46 3.26 11.06
C GLN A 183 -14.55 2.20 9.97
N TYR A 184 -13.38 1.88 9.42
CA TYR A 184 -13.13 0.80 8.48
C TYR A 184 -11.89 0.06 8.99
N ALA A 185 -11.85 -1.25 8.85
CA ALA A 185 -10.71 -2.02 9.34
C ALA A 185 -10.33 -3.15 8.38
N VAL A 186 -9.03 -3.35 8.20
CA VAL A 186 -8.45 -4.43 7.43
C VAL A 186 -7.74 -5.40 8.38
N ASN A 187 -7.89 -6.69 8.12
CA ASN A 187 -7.31 -7.79 8.89
C ASN A 187 -7.77 -7.82 10.35
N THR A 188 -9.08 -7.73 10.56
CA THR A 188 -9.68 -7.92 11.89
C THR A 188 -9.55 -9.38 12.34
N GLN A 189 -9.55 -9.61 13.67
CA GLN A 189 -9.42 -10.97 14.23
C GLN A 189 -10.67 -11.83 14.00
N LYS A 190 -11.79 -11.22 13.65
CA LYS A 190 -13.07 -11.88 13.35
C LYS A 190 -13.89 -10.99 12.45
N GLU A 191 -14.87 -11.56 11.80
CA GLU A 191 -15.85 -10.80 11.01
C GLU A 191 -16.57 -9.77 11.89
N THR A 192 -16.61 -8.52 11.42
CA THR A 192 -17.29 -7.39 12.04
C THR A 192 -18.03 -6.59 10.95
N ASP A 193 -18.97 -5.72 11.36
CA ASP A 193 -19.74 -4.91 10.40
C ASP A 193 -18.87 -3.95 9.57
N ASP A 194 -17.73 -3.51 10.14
CA ASP A 194 -16.86 -2.49 9.54
C ASP A 194 -15.51 -3.08 9.10
N GLY A 195 -15.25 -4.36 9.42
CA GLY A 195 -13.95 -5.00 9.28
C GLY A 195 -13.88 -6.03 8.18
N LEU A 196 -12.74 -6.07 7.52
CA LEU A 196 -12.33 -7.14 6.66
C LEU A 196 -11.64 -8.24 7.48
N TYR A 197 -12.26 -9.40 7.53
CA TYR A 197 -11.65 -10.63 7.99
C TYR A 197 -11.35 -11.56 6.83
N ALA A 198 -10.11 -11.95 6.66
CA ALA A 198 -9.65 -12.88 5.64
C ALA A 198 -8.44 -13.67 6.14
N GLU A 199 -8.13 -14.78 5.47
CA GLU A 199 -6.97 -15.61 5.80
C GLU A 199 -5.68 -15.02 5.22
N PHE A 200 -5.27 -13.83 5.69
CA PHE A 200 -3.96 -13.27 5.43
C PHE A 200 -2.89 -14.16 6.09
N LEU A 201 -1.80 -14.42 5.38
CA LEU A 201 -0.69 -15.21 5.93
C LEU A 201 0.09 -14.46 7.01
N GLN A 202 -0.04 -13.11 7.01
CA GLN A 202 0.61 -12.24 7.99
C GLN A 202 2.12 -12.47 8.08
N ASP A 203 2.75 -12.74 6.94
CA ASP A 203 4.18 -12.93 6.86
C ASP A 203 4.91 -11.68 7.35
N SER A 204 5.92 -11.84 8.21
CA SER A 204 6.61 -10.70 8.86
C SER A 204 7.28 -9.73 7.88
N ASP A 205 7.71 -10.24 6.70
CA ASP A 205 8.45 -9.46 5.71
C ASP A 205 7.61 -9.14 4.46
N PHE A 206 6.69 -10.04 4.07
CA PHE A 206 6.01 -9.98 2.77
C PHE A 206 4.51 -9.68 2.86
N SER A 207 3.95 -9.46 4.04
CA SER A 207 2.53 -9.18 4.26
C SER A 207 2.03 -7.92 3.53
N THR A 208 2.91 -6.99 3.22
CA THR A 208 2.59 -5.79 2.40
C THR A 208 1.96 -6.16 1.05
N LEU A 209 2.38 -7.28 0.43
CA LEU A 209 1.82 -7.75 -0.84
C LEU A 209 0.34 -8.17 -0.70
N GLU A 210 -0.05 -8.72 0.45
CA GLU A 210 -1.42 -9.10 0.74
C GLU A 210 -2.27 -7.89 1.18
N TYR A 211 -1.72 -7.06 2.07
CA TYR A 211 -2.44 -5.93 2.65
C TYR A 211 -2.72 -4.81 1.64
N ALA A 212 -1.93 -4.67 0.58
CA ALA A 212 -2.21 -3.71 -0.49
C ALA A 212 -3.54 -3.98 -1.23
N ILE A 213 -3.97 -5.26 -1.35
CA ILE A 213 -5.15 -5.66 -2.14
C ILE A 213 -6.43 -4.96 -1.66
N PRO A 214 -6.84 -5.07 -0.37
CA PRO A 214 -8.09 -4.47 0.09
C PRO A 214 -8.11 -2.95 -0.07
N PHE A 215 -6.98 -2.28 0.13
CA PHE A 215 -6.88 -0.83 -0.05
C PHE A 215 -7.05 -0.44 -1.52
N GLN A 216 -6.30 -1.08 -2.42
CA GLN A 216 -6.40 -0.84 -3.87
C GLN A 216 -7.83 -1.02 -4.37
N MET A 217 -8.51 -2.07 -3.94
CA MET A 217 -9.92 -2.31 -4.29
C MET A 217 -10.85 -1.27 -3.70
N LEU A 218 -10.68 -0.93 -2.41
CA LEU A 218 -11.51 0.05 -1.72
C LEU A 218 -11.44 1.40 -2.42
N PHE A 219 -10.23 1.89 -2.73
CA PHE A 219 -10.05 3.22 -3.28
C PHE A 219 -10.55 3.35 -4.72
N VAL A 220 -10.36 2.32 -5.54
CA VAL A 220 -10.94 2.28 -6.90
C VAL A 220 -12.47 2.25 -6.84
N LYS A 221 -13.06 1.46 -5.95
CA LYS A 221 -14.51 1.41 -5.81
C LYS A 221 -15.07 2.70 -5.19
N ALA A 222 -14.41 3.29 -4.21
CA ALA A 222 -14.79 4.56 -3.61
C ALA A 222 -14.75 5.71 -4.63
N SER A 223 -13.76 5.74 -5.53
CA SER A 223 -13.69 6.74 -6.59
C SER A 223 -14.89 6.65 -7.54
N ARG A 224 -15.31 5.44 -7.90
CA ARG A 224 -16.51 5.20 -8.74
C ARG A 224 -17.79 5.66 -8.03
N GLU A 225 -17.96 5.33 -6.74
CA GLU A 225 -19.09 5.79 -5.93
C GLU A 225 -19.16 7.33 -5.82
N ARG A 226 -18.01 8.01 -5.92
CA ARG A 226 -17.90 9.47 -5.96
C ARG A 226 -18.06 10.05 -7.37
N GLY A 227 -18.26 9.23 -8.39
CA GLY A 227 -18.39 9.67 -9.79
C GLY A 227 -17.06 10.15 -10.40
N MET A 228 -15.92 9.71 -9.88
CA MET A 228 -14.60 10.05 -10.43
C MET A 228 -14.26 9.11 -11.59
N ASP A 229 -13.86 9.70 -12.71
CA ASP A 229 -13.18 8.98 -13.78
C ASP A 229 -11.67 9.05 -13.54
N LEU A 230 -11.06 7.90 -13.28
CA LEU A 230 -9.63 7.80 -12.99
C LEU A 230 -8.75 7.99 -14.23
N ASN A 231 -9.31 7.89 -15.43
CA ASN A 231 -8.60 8.17 -16.68
C ASN A 231 -8.45 9.68 -16.93
N ILE A 232 -9.20 10.49 -16.21
CA ILE A 232 -9.14 11.97 -16.34
C ILE A 232 -8.32 12.54 -15.17
N PRO A 233 -7.13 13.10 -15.43
CA PRO A 233 -6.36 13.81 -14.40
C PRO A 233 -7.19 14.94 -13.78
N LYS A 234 -7.06 15.16 -12.47
CA LYS A 234 -7.75 16.28 -11.81
C LYS A 234 -7.29 17.63 -12.37
N ASP A 235 -6.00 17.77 -12.63
CA ASP A 235 -5.39 18.96 -13.24
C ASP A 235 -4.42 18.52 -14.35
N PRO A 236 -4.89 18.50 -15.62
CA PRO A 236 -4.06 18.11 -16.76
C PRO A 236 -2.85 19.01 -16.99
N GLN A 237 -2.90 20.27 -16.52
CA GLN A 237 -1.83 21.25 -16.75
C GLN A 237 -0.74 21.22 -15.69
N PHE A 238 -1.00 20.58 -14.53
CA PHE A 238 -0.07 20.59 -13.40
C PHE A 238 1.32 20.06 -13.78
N HIS A 239 1.39 18.86 -14.35
CA HIS A 239 2.67 18.26 -14.73
C HIS A 239 3.39 19.01 -15.86
N HIS A 240 2.61 19.60 -16.79
CA HIS A 240 3.17 20.43 -17.85
C HIS A 240 3.81 21.70 -17.25
N TYR A 241 3.08 22.38 -16.36
CA TYR A 241 3.58 23.59 -15.71
C TYR A 241 4.80 23.31 -14.83
N MET A 242 4.81 22.19 -14.12
CA MET A 242 5.91 21.78 -13.24
C MET A 242 7.12 21.21 -13.99
N GLY A 243 7.02 20.92 -15.29
CA GLY A 243 8.07 20.23 -16.05
C GLY A 243 8.41 18.85 -15.48
N SER A 244 7.45 18.19 -14.81
CA SER A 244 7.69 16.94 -14.10
C SER A 244 7.42 15.67 -14.94
N LYS A 245 7.00 15.85 -16.20
CA LYS A 245 6.90 14.77 -17.19
C LYS A 245 7.64 15.17 -18.44
N ILE A 246 8.56 14.31 -18.89
CA ILE A 246 9.34 14.50 -20.11
C ILE A 246 8.49 14.00 -21.29
N GLY A 247 8.37 14.80 -22.35
CA GLY A 247 7.81 14.38 -23.62
C GLY A 247 6.28 14.34 -23.75
N GLN A 248 5.56 15.15 -22.99
CA GLN A 248 4.13 15.42 -23.24
C GLN A 248 3.90 16.82 -23.79
#